data_3a5cc065c27d321100d6af33b1ba2a58
#
_entry.id   3a5cc065c27d321100d6af33b1ba2a58
#
_cell.length_a   1.000
_cell.length_b   1.000
_cell.length_c   1.000
_cell.angle_alpha   90.00
_cell.angle_beta   90.00
_cell.angle_gamma   90.00
#
_symmetry.space_group_name_H-M   'P 1'
#
loop_
_entity.id
_entity.type
_entity.pdbx_description
1 polymer ?
#
loop_
_entity_poly.entity_id
_entity_poly.type
_entity_poly.pdbx_seq_one_letter_code
_entity_poly.pdbx_strand_id
1 'polypeptide(L)'
;DHIGAVEADSPGLFRDAALYIGEIENRYLTGEVRRRVIYHLYKLPQVTINNEKVLLHDGEVFDIDGIKIECFLVPGHTWGHMVYLVDGKYLFTGDTIWFGADGGYSFISALAEDNKLAVKSLALLEKKLKNADCIRCLLPVTPAGRTT
;
A
#
# COMPACT_ATOMS: atom_id res chain seq x y z
N ASP A 1 -6.39 -1.32 -7.78
CA ASP A 1 -5.90 -2.19 -8.85
C ASP A 1 -4.99 -3.31 -8.32
N HIS A 2 -4.17 -3.07 -7.29
CA HIS A 2 -3.26 -4.09 -6.74
C HIS A 2 -3.97 -5.32 -6.14
N ILE A 3 -5.16 -5.15 -5.61
CA ILE A 3 -5.94 -6.23 -5.00
C ILE A 3 -6.70 -7.09 -6.03
N GLY A 4 -6.74 -6.67 -7.29
CA GLY A 4 -7.41 -7.41 -8.36
C GLY A 4 -6.86 -8.84 -8.56
N ALA A 5 -5.60 -9.09 -8.16
CA ALA A 5 -5.04 -10.43 -8.20
C ALA A 5 -5.74 -11.40 -7.23
N VAL A 6 -6.24 -10.91 -6.11
CA VAL A 6 -7.00 -11.71 -5.13
C VAL A 6 -8.40 -12.02 -5.66
N GLU A 7 -9.07 -11.04 -6.30
CA GLU A 7 -10.36 -11.26 -6.95
C GLU A 7 -10.27 -12.24 -8.12
N ALA A 8 -9.20 -12.13 -8.92
CA ALA A 8 -8.98 -12.95 -10.10
C ALA A 8 -8.29 -14.30 -9.79
N ASP A 9 -8.20 -14.70 -8.53
CA ASP A 9 -7.50 -15.91 -8.08
C ASP A 9 -8.15 -17.20 -8.60
N SER A 10 -7.91 -17.51 -9.87
CA SER A 10 -8.42 -18.72 -10.54
C SER A 10 -7.87 -20.02 -9.92
N PRO A 11 -6.58 -20.09 -9.50
CA PRO A 11 -6.06 -21.27 -8.80
C PRO A 11 -6.63 -21.44 -7.38
N GLY A 12 -7.21 -20.40 -6.78
CA GLY A 12 -7.72 -20.43 -5.41
C GLY A 12 -6.62 -20.37 -4.34
N LEU A 13 -5.47 -19.80 -4.65
CA LEU A 13 -4.33 -19.68 -3.73
C LEU A 13 -4.67 -18.81 -2.51
N PHE A 14 -5.52 -17.81 -2.69
CA PHE A 14 -5.91 -16.86 -1.64
C PHE A 14 -7.29 -17.13 -1.05
N ARG A 15 -7.97 -18.22 -1.45
CA ARG A 15 -9.36 -18.49 -1.10
C ARG A 15 -9.62 -18.43 0.40
N ASP A 16 -8.75 -19.04 1.19
CA ASP A 16 -8.87 -19.18 2.64
C ASP A 16 -7.90 -18.25 3.39
N ALA A 17 -7.21 -17.35 2.69
CA ALA A 17 -6.29 -16.41 3.29
C ALA A 17 -7.04 -15.24 3.93
N ALA A 18 -6.67 -14.85 5.16
CA ALA A 18 -7.13 -13.63 5.77
C ALA A 18 -6.52 -12.42 5.05
N LEU A 19 -7.34 -11.40 4.79
CA LEU A 19 -6.91 -10.15 4.19
C LEU A 19 -6.63 -9.11 5.28
N TYR A 20 -5.35 -8.81 5.49
CA TYR A 20 -4.93 -7.72 6.37
C TYR A 20 -4.95 -6.42 5.57
N ILE A 21 -5.79 -5.47 5.98
CA ILE A 21 -6.01 -4.23 5.24
C ILE A 21 -6.21 -3.05 6.20
N GLY A 22 -5.65 -1.89 5.86
CA GLY A 22 -5.93 -0.67 6.63
C GLY A 22 -7.43 -0.35 6.69
N GLU A 23 -7.93 0.05 7.87
CA GLU A 23 -9.36 0.34 8.07
C GLU A 23 -9.90 1.33 7.01
N ILE A 24 -9.14 2.39 6.73
CA ILE A 24 -9.55 3.41 5.75
C ILE A 24 -9.55 2.83 4.32
N GLU A 25 -8.54 2.01 3.96
CA GLU A 25 -8.50 1.33 2.67
C GLU A 25 -9.65 0.34 2.50
N ASN A 26 -10.06 -0.34 3.56
CA ASN A 26 -11.23 -1.20 3.51
C ASN A 26 -12.50 -0.44 3.14
N ARG A 27 -12.65 0.83 3.55
CA ARG A 27 -13.80 1.67 3.19
C ARG A 27 -13.84 1.99 1.70
N TYR A 28 -12.67 2.10 1.03
CA TYR A 28 -12.61 2.18 -0.44
C TYR A 28 -13.00 0.83 -1.07
N LEU A 29 -12.49 -0.28 -0.52
CA LEU A 29 -12.78 -1.62 -1.01
C LEU A 29 -14.27 -1.96 -0.91
N THR A 30 -14.95 -1.54 0.15
CA THR A 30 -16.41 -1.75 0.33
C THR A 30 -17.26 -0.75 -0.46
N GLY A 31 -16.65 0.27 -1.06
CA GLY A 31 -17.36 1.34 -1.77
C GLY A 31 -18.01 2.39 -0.87
N GLU A 32 -17.78 2.34 0.45
CA GLU A 32 -18.26 3.35 1.40
C GLU A 32 -17.64 4.73 1.12
N VAL A 33 -16.37 4.74 0.76
CA VAL A 33 -15.64 5.93 0.35
C VAL A 33 -15.22 5.78 -1.10
N ARG A 34 -15.37 6.84 -1.89
CA ARG A 34 -14.93 6.86 -3.29
C ARG A 34 -13.56 7.53 -3.39
N ARG A 35 -12.64 6.90 -4.09
CA ARG A 35 -11.33 7.48 -4.39
C ARG A 35 -11.51 8.74 -5.26
N ARG A 36 -10.88 9.84 -4.84
CA ARG A 36 -10.83 11.09 -5.59
C ARG A 36 -9.48 11.21 -6.27
N VAL A 37 -9.38 10.80 -7.51
CA VAL A 37 -8.25 11.10 -8.37
C VAL A 37 -8.56 12.32 -9.25
N ILE A 38 -7.55 13.12 -9.56
CA ILE A 38 -7.66 14.37 -10.36
C ILE A 38 -8.35 14.10 -11.71
N TYR A 39 -8.23 12.92 -12.24
CA TYR A 39 -8.92 12.50 -13.46
C TYR A 39 -10.22 11.77 -13.12
N HIS A 40 -11.25 12.51 -12.70
CA HIS A 40 -12.62 11.99 -12.50
C HIS A 40 -13.26 11.26 -13.69
N LEU A 41 -12.51 11.06 -14.77
CA LEU A 41 -12.95 10.45 -16.02
C LEU A 41 -12.96 8.91 -15.97
N TYR A 42 -12.29 8.27 -15.04
CA TYR A 42 -12.25 6.81 -14.94
C TYR A 42 -12.84 6.33 -13.62
N LYS A 43 -14.00 5.67 -13.71
CA LYS A 43 -14.49 4.84 -12.62
C LYS A 43 -13.60 3.60 -12.56
N LEU A 44 -12.81 3.47 -11.51
CA LEU A 44 -12.15 2.20 -11.24
C LEU A 44 -13.23 1.13 -10.99
N PRO A 45 -13.09 -0.07 -11.58
CA PRO A 45 -14.02 -1.15 -11.30
C PRO A 45 -14.01 -1.45 -9.79
N GLN A 46 -15.20 -1.67 -9.24
CA GLN A 46 -15.31 -2.11 -7.85
C GLN A 46 -14.86 -3.57 -7.77
N VAL A 47 -13.88 -3.83 -6.94
CA VAL A 47 -13.37 -5.18 -6.65
C VAL A 47 -14.17 -5.78 -5.50
N THR A 48 -14.58 -7.03 -5.61
CA THR A 48 -15.29 -7.75 -4.54
C THR A 48 -14.39 -8.83 -3.96
N ILE A 49 -14.11 -8.74 -2.66
CA ILE A 49 -13.30 -9.72 -1.94
C ILE A 49 -14.09 -10.25 -0.76
N ASN A 50 -14.27 -11.57 -0.75
CA ASN A 50 -15.07 -12.29 0.25
C ASN A 50 -14.22 -12.85 1.41
N ASN A 51 -12.91 -12.73 1.35
CA ASN A 51 -11.99 -13.17 2.40
C ASN A 51 -12.30 -12.51 3.74
N GLU A 52 -12.03 -13.21 4.82
CA GLU A 52 -12.01 -12.62 6.16
C GLU A 52 -11.08 -11.40 6.17
N LYS A 53 -11.52 -10.30 6.78
CA LYS A 53 -10.76 -9.05 6.83
C LYS A 53 -10.31 -8.76 8.25
N VAL A 54 -9.01 -8.54 8.40
CA VAL A 54 -8.39 -8.02 9.62
C VAL A 54 -8.06 -6.55 9.37
N LEU A 55 -8.74 -5.66 10.09
CA LEU A 55 -8.56 -4.22 9.93
C LEU A 55 -7.36 -3.74 10.74
N LEU A 56 -6.46 -3.00 10.06
CA LEU A 56 -5.21 -2.51 10.62
C LEU A 56 -5.25 -1.01 10.86
N HIS A 57 -4.58 -0.57 11.92
CA HIS A 57 -4.48 0.83 12.33
C HIS A 57 -3.03 1.33 12.35
N ASP A 58 -2.82 2.66 12.36
CA ASP A 58 -1.47 3.27 12.44
C ASP A 58 -0.76 2.85 13.73
N GLY A 59 0.49 2.39 13.59
CA GLY A 59 1.34 1.98 14.70
C GLY A 59 1.01 0.58 15.25
N GLU A 60 0.07 -0.13 14.65
CA GLU A 60 -0.24 -1.50 15.05
C GLU A 60 0.92 -2.45 14.74
N VAL A 61 1.16 -3.37 15.64
CA VAL A 61 2.19 -4.41 15.49
C VAL A 61 1.55 -5.76 15.73
N PHE A 62 1.73 -6.69 14.81
CA PHE A 62 1.22 -8.05 14.92
C PHE A 62 2.25 -9.06 14.42
N ASP A 63 1.99 -10.33 14.71
CA ASP A 63 2.83 -11.45 14.32
C ASP A 63 2.03 -12.45 13.48
N ILE A 64 2.62 -12.91 12.40
CA ILE A 64 2.08 -14.01 11.60
C ILE A 64 3.17 -15.08 11.52
N ASP A 65 2.97 -16.19 12.19
CA ASP A 65 3.87 -17.36 12.20
C ASP A 65 5.34 -17.00 12.54
N GLY A 66 5.53 -16.08 13.49
CA GLY A 66 6.85 -15.62 13.92
C GLY A 66 7.44 -14.48 13.08
N ILE A 67 6.69 -13.96 12.11
CA ILE A 67 7.06 -12.81 11.31
C ILE A 67 6.41 -11.55 11.91
N LYS A 68 7.21 -10.65 12.45
CA LYS A 68 6.72 -9.40 13.02
C LYS A 68 6.42 -8.39 11.93
N ILE A 69 5.23 -7.80 11.97
CA ILE A 69 4.79 -6.78 11.02
C ILE A 69 4.35 -5.52 11.80
N GLU A 70 4.91 -4.39 11.44
CA GLU A 70 4.56 -3.08 11.98
C GLU A 70 3.93 -2.22 10.88
N CYS A 71 2.79 -1.61 11.20
CA CYS A 71 1.95 -0.87 10.26
C CYS A 71 2.12 0.63 10.45
N PHE A 72 2.23 1.35 9.33
CA PHE A 72 2.28 2.81 9.33
C PHE A 72 1.24 3.36 8.37
N LEU A 73 0.35 4.23 8.85
CA LEU A 73 -0.53 4.99 7.99
C LEU A 73 0.27 6.14 7.36
N VAL A 74 0.33 6.14 6.03
CA VAL A 74 1.09 7.11 5.21
C VAL A 74 0.16 7.72 4.16
N PRO A 75 -0.79 8.56 4.58
CA PRO A 75 -1.82 9.09 3.68
C PRO A 75 -1.23 10.05 2.65
N GLY A 76 -1.88 10.11 1.48
CA GLY A 76 -1.54 11.00 0.39
C GLY A 76 -1.75 10.38 -0.97
N HIS A 77 -1.21 9.19 -1.24
CA HIS A 77 -1.58 8.43 -2.43
C HIS A 77 -3.07 8.07 -2.37
N THR A 78 -3.48 7.43 -1.29
CA THR A 78 -4.87 7.39 -0.80
C THR A 78 -4.90 7.90 0.63
N TRP A 79 -6.09 8.20 1.18
CA TRP A 79 -6.23 8.59 2.58
C TRP A 79 -5.88 7.46 3.56
N GLY A 80 -6.01 6.21 3.12
CA GLY A 80 -5.79 5.03 3.92
C GLY A 80 -4.50 4.28 3.60
N HIS A 81 -3.61 4.85 2.76
CA HIS A 81 -2.41 4.15 2.33
C HIS A 81 -1.56 3.69 3.51
N MET A 82 -1.26 2.39 3.53
CA MET A 82 -0.46 1.75 4.57
C MET A 82 0.91 1.33 4.04
N VAL A 83 1.89 1.44 4.89
CA VAL A 83 3.26 0.95 4.69
C VAL A 83 3.54 -0.08 5.78
N TYR A 84 4.23 -1.17 5.43
CA TYR A 84 4.49 -2.27 6.35
C TYR A 84 5.99 -2.48 6.52
N LEU A 85 6.46 -2.52 7.78
CA LEU A 85 7.82 -2.91 8.12
C LEU A 85 7.81 -4.34 8.67
N VAL A 86 8.44 -5.24 7.94
CA VAL A 86 8.52 -6.67 8.27
C VAL A 86 9.86 -6.98 8.91
N ASP A 87 9.83 -7.59 10.08
CA ASP A 87 11.00 -7.97 10.90
C ASP A 87 11.97 -6.81 11.19
N GLY A 88 11.46 -5.56 11.21
CA GLY A 88 12.29 -4.37 11.38
C GLY A 88 13.29 -4.12 10.25
N LYS A 89 13.17 -4.82 9.12
CA LYS A 89 14.17 -4.86 8.06
C LYS A 89 13.64 -4.58 6.66
N TYR A 90 12.46 -5.12 6.31
CA TYR A 90 11.90 -5.00 4.98
C TYR A 90 10.73 -4.05 4.99
N LEU A 91 10.83 -2.96 4.23
CA LEU A 91 9.80 -1.94 4.14
C LEU A 91 9.03 -2.09 2.83
N PHE A 92 7.74 -2.41 2.93
CA PHE A 92 6.81 -2.47 1.82
C PHE A 92 6.09 -1.13 1.71
N THR A 93 6.45 -0.34 0.70
CA THR A 93 5.99 1.05 0.57
C THR A 93 4.72 1.22 -0.26
N GLY A 94 4.33 0.20 -1.03
CA GLY A 94 3.26 0.36 -2.00
C GLY A 94 3.51 1.54 -2.93
N ASP A 95 2.46 2.25 -3.28
CA ASP A 95 2.52 3.39 -4.21
C ASP A 95 2.99 4.72 -3.57
N THR A 96 3.44 4.68 -2.32
CA THR A 96 3.96 5.87 -1.64
C THR A 96 5.32 6.31 -2.17
N ILE A 97 6.17 5.36 -2.59
CA ILE A 97 7.52 5.64 -3.11
C ILE A 97 7.72 4.87 -4.41
N TRP A 98 8.27 5.55 -5.40
CA TRP A 98 8.70 4.98 -6.67
C TRP A 98 10.17 5.29 -6.90
N PHE A 99 10.93 4.30 -7.36
CA PHE A 99 12.33 4.50 -7.73
C PHE A 99 12.46 4.67 -9.25
N GLY A 100 13.20 5.69 -9.65
CA GLY A 100 13.60 5.89 -11.03
C GLY A 100 14.76 4.99 -11.43
N ALA A 101 15.00 4.86 -12.73
CA ALA A 101 16.16 4.12 -13.27
C ALA A 101 17.50 4.74 -12.86
N ASP A 102 17.53 6.01 -12.47
CA ASP A 102 18.67 6.78 -11.97
C ASP A 102 18.97 6.55 -10.48
N GLY A 103 18.17 5.70 -9.80
CA GLY A 103 18.27 5.48 -8.36
C GLY A 103 17.62 6.58 -7.51
N GLY A 104 17.06 7.63 -8.13
CA GLY A 104 16.25 8.62 -7.45
C GLY A 104 14.89 8.05 -7.08
N TYR A 105 14.22 8.67 -6.12
CA TYR A 105 12.85 8.29 -5.73
C TYR A 105 11.88 9.44 -5.94
N SER A 106 10.65 9.08 -6.24
CA SER A 106 9.53 10.00 -6.40
C SER A 106 8.23 9.33 -5.98
N PHE A 107 7.13 10.04 -6.11
CA PHE A 107 5.79 9.45 -6.05
C PHE A 107 4.97 9.93 -7.24
N ILE A 108 3.97 9.15 -7.64
CA ILE A 108 3.14 9.50 -8.80
C ILE A 108 2.12 10.54 -8.37
N SER A 109 2.45 11.80 -8.58
CA SER A 109 1.63 12.94 -8.17
C SER A 109 0.24 12.96 -8.84
N ALA A 110 0.14 12.49 -10.08
CA ALA A 110 -1.13 12.47 -10.82
C ALA A 110 -2.14 11.46 -10.27
N LEU A 111 -1.67 10.45 -9.53
CA LEU A 111 -2.51 9.39 -8.94
C LEU A 111 -2.73 9.57 -7.44
N ALA A 112 -2.11 10.57 -6.82
CA ALA A 112 -2.28 10.85 -5.41
C ALA A 112 -3.52 11.71 -5.16
N GLU A 113 -4.24 11.43 -4.09
CA GLU A 113 -5.37 12.22 -3.63
C GLU A 113 -4.93 13.56 -3.05
N ASP A 114 -3.78 13.58 -2.34
CA ASP A 114 -3.17 14.80 -1.79
C ASP A 114 -1.65 14.71 -1.79
N ASN A 115 -1.02 15.40 -2.73
CA ASN A 115 0.44 15.45 -2.88
C ASN A 115 1.16 16.11 -1.70
N LYS A 116 0.56 17.14 -1.10
CA LYS A 116 1.17 17.84 0.04
C LYS A 116 1.13 16.96 1.28
N LEU A 117 0.05 16.24 1.46
CA LEU A 117 -0.07 15.28 2.54
C LEU A 117 0.90 14.11 2.34
N ALA A 118 1.06 13.58 1.13
CA ALA A 118 2.01 12.51 0.81
C ALA A 118 3.43 12.88 1.25
N VAL A 119 3.91 14.08 0.89
CA VAL A 119 5.24 14.56 1.29
C VAL A 119 5.38 14.66 2.81
N LYS A 120 4.36 15.19 3.51
CA LYS A 120 4.37 15.28 4.98
C LYS A 120 4.39 13.90 5.63
N SER A 121 3.60 12.99 5.12
CA SER A 121 3.49 11.61 5.63
C SER A 121 4.81 10.85 5.46
N LEU A 122 5.49 11.00 4.33
CA LEU A 122 6.82 10.43 4.10
C LEU A 122 7.86 10.99 5.08
N ALA A 123 7.85 12.29 5.34
CA ALA A 123 8.77 12.90 6.31
C ALA A 123 8.50 12.42 7.75
N LEU A 124 7.26 12.11 8.09
CA LEU A 124 6.90 11.50 9.38
C LEU A 124 7.34 10.03 9.45
N LEU A 125 7.13 9.27 8.39
CA LEU A 125 7.58 7.88 8.28
C LEU A 125 9.09 7.79 8.45
N GLU A 126 9.86 8.64 7.76
CA GLU A 126 11.33 8.71 7.91
C GLU A 126 11.75 8.88 9.38
N LYS A 127 11.08 9.78 10.12
CA LYS A 127 11.38 9.98 11.55
C LYS A 127 11.07 8.74 12.39
N LYS A 128 9.98 8.03 12.10
CA LYS A 128 9.61 6.78 12.79
C LYS A 128 10.64 5.67 12.52
N LEU A 129 11.22 5.63 11.32
CA LEU A 129 12.15 4.59 10.87
C LEU A 129 13.63 4.88 11.20
N LYS A 130 13.98 6.05 11.73
CA LYS A 130 15.39 6.45 12.01
C LYS A 130 16.17 5.49 12.91
N ASN A 131 15.50 4.67 13.69
CA ASN A 131 16.12 3.69 14.60
C ASN A 131 16.14 2.27 14.03
N ALA A 132 15.75 2.06 12.78
CA ALA A 132 15.80 0.75 12.14
C ALA A 132 17.20 0.50 11.54
N ASP A 133 17.88 -0.56 11.96
CA ASP A 133 19.28 -0.84 11.64
C ASP A 133 19.54 -1.15 10.16
N CYS A 134 18.57 -1.63 9.43
CA CYS A 134 18.69 -1.93 8.00
C CYS A 134 17.31 -2.03 7.33
N ILE A 135 16.97 -1.05 6.52
CA ILE A 135 15.71 -1.05 5.77
C ILE A 135 15.98 -1.31 4.29
N ARG A 136 15.30 -2.29 3.74
CA ARG A 136 15.21 -2.53 2.30
C ARG A 136 13.81 -2.18 1.83
N CYS A 137 13.68 -1.14 1.00
CA CYS A 137 12.40 -0.81 0.38
C CYS A 137 12.08 -1.86 -0.69
N LEU A 138 10.90 -2.46 -0.59
CA LEU A 138 10.35 -3.35 -1.59
C LEU A 138 9.22 -2.62 -2.30
N LEU A 139 9.35 -2.49 -3.60
CA LEU A 139 8.41 -1.78 -4.44
C LEU A 139 7.52 -2.76 -5.19
N PRO A 140 6.32 -2.34 -5.59
CA PRO A 140 5.58 -3.09 -6.58
C PRO A 140 6.42 -3.21 -7.85
N VAL A 141 6.62 -4.43 -8.32
CA VAL A 141 7.30 -4.69 -9.59
C VAL A 141 6.33 -4.27 -10.69
N THR A 142 6.56 -3.11 -11.30
CA THR A 142 5.92 -2.85 -12.60
C THR A 142 6.55 -3.78 -13.61
N PRO A 143 5.77 -4.54 -14.40
CA PRO A 143 6.35 -5.31 -15.49
C PRO A 143 7.12 -4.34 -16.40
N ALA A 144 8.41 -4.56 -16.53
CA ALA A 144 9.25 -3.78 -17.43
C ALA A 144 8.59 -3.77 -18.80
N GLY A 145 8.24 -2.56 -19.28
CA GLY A 145 7.70 -2.41 -20.61
C GLY A 145 8.67 -3.06 -21.58
N ARG A 146 8.17 -3.95 -22.43
CA ARG A 146 8.94 -4.47 -23.54
C ARG A 146 9.36 -3.26 -24.38
N THR A 147 10.64 -2.94 -24.32
CA THR A 147 11.23 -2.06 -25.34
C THR A 147 11.16 -2.82 -26.65
N THR A 148 10.32 -2.34 -27.54
CA THR A 148 10.34 -2.68 -28.96
C THR A 148 11.54 -2.05 -29.64
#